data_2f510152c730b764f6613be9c21f7276
#
_entry.id   2f510152c730b764f6613be9c21f7276
#
_cell.length_a   1.000
_cell.length_b   1.000
_cell.length_c   1.000
_cell.angle_alpha   90.00
_cell.angle_beta   90.00
_cell.angle_gamma   90.00
#
_symmetry.space_group_name_H-M   'P 1'
#
loop_
_entity.id
_entity.type
_entity.pdbx_description
1 polymer ?
#
loop_
_entity_poly.entity_id
_entity_poly.type
_entity_poly.pdbx_seq_one_letter_code
_entity_poly.pdbx_strand_id
1 'polypeptide(L)'
;VAPFDGIVANLFSKPYNLANTSEVFCTVIDTRGMEADFTVLENELAFIKTGDKVMITPYAGGDSFEGSVSEINPLVDSNGMVKVKAVVNGQGKLFSGMNVRVSVRRSLGQQLVIPKTAVVLRSGKQVVFTLQEGKAMWNYVHTGLENATEYVVSDKSQKGIEEGLLEG
;
A
#
# COMPACT_ATOMS: atom_id res chain seq x y z
N VAL A 1 7.11 34.24 -18.48
CA VAL A 1 5.85 33.50 -18.59
C VAL A 1 6.07 32.15 -17.90
N ALA A 2 5.13 31.72 -17.05
CA ALA A 2 5.21 30.40 -16.44
C ALA A 2 5.09 29.31 -17.52
N PRO A 3 5.91 28.25 -17.47
CA PRO A 3 5.89 27.19 -18.50
C PRO A 3 4.68 26.23 -18.35
N PHE A 4 4.01 26.26 -17.22
CA PHE A 4 2.83 25.41 -16.91
C PHE A 4 1.94 26.12 -15.87
N ASP A 5 0.69 25.62 -15.74
CA ASP A 5 -0.24 26.07 -14.70
C ASP A 5 0.12 25.43 -13.37
N GLY A 6 0.27 26.24 -12.32
CA GLY A 6 0.69 25.76 -11.01
C GLY A 6 0.44 26.79 -9.90
N ILE A 7 0.84 26.42 -8.68
CA ILE A 7 0.75 27.29 -7.50
C ILE A 7 2.13 27.86 -7.21
N VAL A 8 2.22 29.17 -7.00
CA VAL A 8 3.46 29.80 -6.56
C VAL A 8 3.71 29.43 -5.11
N ALA A 9 4.73 28.61 -4.88
CA ALA A 9 5.12 28.16 -3.54
C ALA A 9 6.00 29.19 -2.82
N ASN A 10 6.96 29.77 -3.52
CA ASN A 10 7.87 30.79 -2.98
C ASN A 10 8.04 31.92 -3.99
N LEU A 11 8.03 33.13 -3.48
CA LEU A 11 8.37 34.34 -4.22
C LEU A 11 9.59 34.97 -3.52
N PHE A 12 10.74 34.97 -4.20
CA PHE A 12 12.01 35.48 -3.63
C PHE A 12 12.24 36.98 -3.90
N SER A 13 11.58 37.53 -4.90
CA SER A 13 11.70 38.95 -5.24
C SER A 13 10.55 39.77 -4.64
N LYS A 14 10.88 40.95 -4.14
CA LYS A 14 9.89 41.90 -3.63
C LYS A 14 9.51 42.92 -4.72
N PRO A 15 8.30 43.50 -4.68
CA PRO A 15 7.93 44.59 -5.56
C PRO A 15 9.00 45.72 -5.54
N TYR A 16 9.25 46.28 -6.69
CA TYR A 16 10.22 47.35 -6.90
C TYR A 16 11.70 46.97 -6.78
N ASN A 17 12.04 45.72 -6.51
CA ASN A 17 13.43 45.25 -6.60
C ASN A 17 13.77 44.90 -8.05
N LEU A 18 15.05 45.12 -8.39
CA LEU A 18 15.57 44.67 -9.66
C LEU A 18 15.56 43.13 -9.72
N ALA A 19 14.91 42.57 -10.71
CA ALA A 19 14.96 41.13 -10.96
C ALA A 19 16.21 40.80 -11.78
N ASN A 20 17.09 39.99 -11.22
CA ASN A 20 18.31 39.55 -11.90
C ASN A 20 17.99 38.21 -12.63
N THR A 21 18.45 38.10 -13.88
CA THR A 21 18.22 36.88 -14.70
C THR A 21 18.97 35.66 -14.20
N SER A 22 19.96 35.82 -13.33
CA SER A 22 20.72 34.72 -12.72
C SER A 22 20.16 34.25 -11.38
N GLU A 23 19.08 34.87 -10.87
CA GLU A 23 18.49 34.55 -9.58
C GLU A 23 17.10 33.90 -9.75
N VAL A 24 16.77 32.97 -8.85
CA VAL A 24 15.44 32.35 -8.83
C VAL A 24 14.42 33.40 -8.40
N PHE A 25 13.51 33.74 -9.28
CA PHE A 25 12.44 34.71 -9.01
C PHE A 25 11.30 34.11 -8.17
N CYS A 26 10.82 32.94 -8.55
CA CYS A 26 9.77 32.21 -7.83
C CYS A 26 9.88 30.71 -8.07
N THR A 27 9.28 29.93 -7.19
CA THR A 27 9.07 28.49 -7.37
C THR A 27 7.59 28.24 -7.64
N VAL A 28 7.29 27.56 -8.76
CA VAL A 28 5.95 27.15 -9.15
C VAL A 28 5.87 25.63 -9.04
N ILE A 29 4.83 25.13 -8.37
CA ILE A 29 4.60 23.69 -8.17
C ILE A 29 3.35 23.29 -8.97
N ASP A 30 3.47 22.22 -9.77
CA ASP A 30 2.31 21.54 -10.37
C ASP A 30 1.74 20.57 -9.34
N THR A 31 0.49 20.81 -8.92
CA THR A 31 -0.20 20.00 -7.90
C THR A 31 -1.08 18.90 -8.50
N ARG A 32 -1.14 18.79 -9.84
CA ARG A 32 -2.00 17.81 -10.52
C ARG A 32 -1.46 16.38 -10.44
N GLY A 33 -0.14 16.22 -10.42
CA GLY A 33 0.55 14.93 -10.30
C GLY A 33 1.53 14.98 -9.14
N MET A 34 1.14 14.42 -8.01
CA MET A 34 2.03 14.25 -6.86
C MET A 34 2.65 12.87 -6.88
N GLU A 35 3.92 12.79 -6.51
CA GLU A 35 4.61 11.51 -6.31
C GLU A 35 4.84 11.28 -4.82
N ALA A 36 4.57 10.07 -4.36
CA ALA A 36 4.91 9.61 -3.03
C ALA A 36 6.10 8.65 -3.14
N ASP A 37 7.22 9.02 -2.52
CA ASP A 37 8.40 8.18 -2.42
C ASP A 37 8.33 7.36 -1.13
N PHE A 38 8.50 6.05 -1.22
CA PHE A 38 8.56 5.16 -0.06
C PHE A 38 9.53 4.02 -0.30
N THR A 39 9.89 3.33 0.76
CA THR A 39 10.79 2.18 0.69
C THR A 39 10.10 0.93 1.18
N VAL A 40 10.44 -0.21 0.57
CA VAL A 40 9.96 -1.53 0.95
C VAL A 40 11.14 -2.47 1.15
N LEU A 41 10.96 -3.51 1.95
CA LEU A 41 11.98 -4.55 2.10
C LEU A 41 12.07 -5.40 0.83
N GLU A 42 13.26 -5.90 0.52
CA GLU A 42 13.51 -6.76 -0.64
C GLU A 42 12.56 -7.98 -0.70
N ASN A 43 12.28 -8.60 0.45
CA ASN A 43 11.37 -9.74 0.53
C ASN A 43 9.90 -9.38 0.24
N GLU A 44 9.50 -8.12 0.41
CA GLU A 44 8.17 -7.63 0.10
C GLU A 44 8.02 -7.26 -1.38
N LEU A 45 9.14 -7.04 -2.07
CA LEU A 45 9.16 -6.64 -3.48
C LEU A 45 8.46 -7.65 -4.40
N ALA A 46 8.54 -8.95 -4.05
CA ALA A 46 7.85 -10.00 -4.80
C ALA A 46 6.31 -9.80 -4.87
N PHE A 47 5.77 -9.00 -3.96
CA PHE A 47 4.34 -8.74 -3.81
C PHE A 47 3.89 -7.40 -4.38
N ILE A 48 4.81 -6.57 -4.87
CA ILE A 48 4.51 -5.24 -5.38
C ILE A 48 4.86 -5.17 -6.86
N LYS A 49 3.93 -4.62 -7.66
CA LYS A 49 4.13 -4.43 -9.10
C LYS A 49 3.74 -3.01 -9.50
N THR A 50 4.35 -2.52 -10.57
CA THR A 50 3.93 -1.28 -11.22
C THR A 50 2.45 -1.40 -11.64
N GLY A 51 1.66 -0.39 -11.31
CA GLY A 51 0.22 -0.37 -11.50
C GLY A 51 -0.60 -0.83 -10.30
N ASP A 52 0.02 -1.40 -9.26
CA ASP A 52 -0.71 -1.77 -8.04
C ASP A 52 -1.33 -0.53 -7.38
N LYS A 53 -2.56 -0.69 -6.89
CA LYS A 53 -3.25 0.38 -6.18
C LYS A 53 -2.63 0.62 -4.81
N VAL A 54 -2.43 1.89 -4.49
CA VAL A 54 -1.96 2.33 -3.19
C VAL A 54 -2.96 3.28 -2.56
N MET A 55 -3.03 3.25 -1.24
CA MET A 55 -3.76 4.23 -0.45
C MET A 55 -2.75 5.10 0.29
N ILE A 56 -2.82 6.39 0.08
CA ILE A 56 -1.90 7.39 0.65
C ILE A 56 -2.67 8.20 1.68
N THR A 57 -2.21 8.14 2.92
CA THR A 57 -2.85 8.82 4.06
C THR A 57 -1.84 9.75 4.73
N PRO A 58 -2.08 11.08 4.77
CA PRO A 58 -1.20 12.01 5.48
C PRO A 58 -1.12 11.70 6.98
N TYR A 59 0.07 11.80 7.56
CA TYR A 59 0.22 11.70 9.03
C TYR A 59 -0.43 12.87 9.77
N ALA A 60 -0.59 14.01 9.11
CA ALA A 60 -1.29 15.16 9.68
C ALA A 60 -2.80 14.92 9.87
N GLY A 61 -3.32 13.77 9.44
CA GLY A 61 -4.74 13.46 9.42
C GLY A 61 -5.42 13.92 8.13
N GLY A 62 -6.70 13.61 7.99
CA GLY A 62 -7.53 13.96 6.84
C GLY A 62 -7.87 12.78 5.95
N ASP A 63 -8.21 13.08 4.70
CA ASP A 63 -8.66 12.11 3.73
C ASP A 63 -7.50 11.20 3.25
N SER A 64 -7.85 9.99 2.86
CA SER A 64 -6.94 9.09 2.16
C SER A 64 -7.14 9.22 0.65
N PHE A 65 -6.05 9.15 -0.10
CA PHE A 65 -6.04 9.34 -1.56
C PHE A 65 -5.63 8.05 -2.24
N GLU A 66 -6.37 7.67 -3.28
CA GLU A 66 -5.98 6.54 -4.12
C GLU A 66 -4.88 6.97 -5.10
N GLY A 67 -3.89 6.11 -5.24
CA GLY A 67 -2.81 6.24 -6.20
C GLY A 67 -2.46 4.89 -6.81
N SER A 68 -1.40 4.88 -7.58
CA SER A 68 -0.84 3.65 -8.16
C SER A 68 0.68 3.67 -8.15
N VAL A 69 1.30 2.51 -7.97
CA VAL A 69 2.74 2.35 -8.10
C VAL A 69 3.15 2.69 -9.53
N SER A 70 4.01 3.69 -9.67
CA SER A 70 4.52 4.16 -10.97
C SER A 70 5.87 3.57 -11.31
N GLU A 71 6.74 3.44 -10.32
CA GLU A 71 8.12 3.00 -10.53
C GLU A 71 8.62 2.19 -9.34
N ILE A 72 9.39 1.16 -9.63
CA ILE A 72 10.14 0.36 -8.66
C ILE A 72 11.61 0.48 -9.06
N ASN A 73 12.43 1.03 -8.17
CA ASN A 73 13.86 1.17 -8.43
C ASN A 73 14.52 -0.23 -8.41
N PRO A 74 15.30 -0.62 -9.44
CA PRO A 74 15.94 -1.93 -9.48
C PRO A 74 17.14 -2.08 -8.53
N LEU A 75 17.46 -1.06 -7.74
CA LEU A 75 18.58 -1.06 -6.81
C LEU A 75 18.09 -1.32 -5.37
N VAL A 76 18.71 -2.29 -4.73
CA VAL A 76 18.57 -2.53 -3.28
C VAL A 76 19.66 -1.74 -2.57
N ASP A 77 19.29 -0.98 -1.56
CA ASP A 77 20.27 -0.24 -0.77
C ASP A 77 21.00 -1.12 0.27
N SER A 78 21.98 -0.54 0.98
CA SER A 78 22.77 -1.25 1.99
C SER A 78 21.95 -1.81 3.18
N ASN A 79 20.70 -1.36 3.33
CA ASN A 79 19.80 -1.82 4.39
C ASN A 79 18.77 -2.85 3.90
N GLY A 80 18.91 -3.32 2.65
CA GLY A 80 17.95 -4.26 2.04
C GLY A 80 16.63 -3.61 1.64
N MET A 81 16.62 -2.29 1.41
CA MET A 81 15.44 -1.54 1.05
C MET A 81 15.45 -1.17 -0.43
N VAL A 82 14.28 -1.22 -1.04
CA VAL A 82 14.04 -0.81 -2.43
C VAL A 82 13.16 0.44 -2.44
N LYS A 83 13.56 1.45 -3.22
CA LYS A 83 12.77 2.66 -3.40
C LYS A 83 11.65 2.41 -4.39
N VAL A 84 10.45 2.84 -4.02
CA VAL A 84 9.24 2.73 -4.84
C VAL A 84 8.59 4.10 -4.93
N LYS A 85 8.06 4.44 -6.10
CA LYS A 85 7.28 5.65 -6.32
C LYS A 85 5.83 5.30 -6.62
N ALA A 86 4.92 6.09 -6.12
CA ALA A 86 3.52 6.03 -6.46
C ALA A 86 3.02 7.41 -6.90
N VAL A 87 2.24 7.43 -7.96
CA VAL A 87 1.54 8.65 -8.42
C VAL A 87 0.19 8.73 -7.76
N VAL A 88 -0.15 9.91 -7.27
CA VAL A 88 -1.41 10.20 -6.59
C VAL A 88 -1.97 11.55 -7.02
N ASN A 89 -3.28 11.62 -7.17
CA ASN A 89 -3.97 12.90 -7.33
C ASN A 89 -4.38 13.42 -5.95
N GLY A 90 -3.63 14.37 -5.44
CA GLY A 90 -3.86 14.96 -4.11
C GLY A 90 -5.02 15.93 -4.04
N GLN A 91 -5.70 16.22 -5.15
CA GLN A 91 -6.86 17.12 -5.22
C GLN A 91 -6.62 18.49 -4.54
N GLY A 92 -5.38 18.98 -4.55
CA GLY A 92 -4.97 20.20 -3.85
C GLY A 92 -4.86 20.10 -2.32
N LYS A 93 -5.04 18.90 -1.75
CA LYS A 93 -4.94 18.65 -0.30
C LYS A 93 -3.60 18.03 0.12
N LEU A 94 -2.83 17.50 -0.82
CA LEU A 94 -1.47 17.03 -0.59
C LEU A 94 -0.47 18.11 -1.01
N PHE A 95 0.58 18.26 -0.22
CA PHE A 95 1.65 19.22 -0.48
C PHE A 95 3.00 18.50 -0.54
N SER A 96 3.89 19.03 -1.36
CA SER A 96 5.27 18.53 -1.43
C SER A 96 5.96 18.66 -0.07
N GLY A 97 6.63 17.59 0.37
CA GLY A 97 7.28 17.51 1.68
C GLY A 97 6.39 16.98 2.81
N MET A 98 5.13 16.65 2.55
CA MET A 98 4.29 15.99 3.54
C MET A 98 4.76 14.55 3.81
N ASN A 99 4.75 14.16 5.08
CA ASN A 99 4.91 12.77 5.48
C ASN A 99 3.57 12.04 5.34
N VAL A 100 3.62 10.91 4.64
CA VAL A 100 2.43 10.10 4.34
C VAL A 100 2.65 8.63 4.71
N ARG A 101 1.58 7.95 5.05
CA ARG A 101 1.54 6.49 5.11
C ARG A 101 1.07 5.96 3.77
N VAL A 102 1.84 5.07 3.18
CA VAL A 102 1.48 4.37 1.95
C VAL A 102 1.08 2.93 2.28
N SER A 103 -0.12 2.53 1.89
CA SER A 103 -0.62 1.17 2.02
C SER A 103 -0.84 0.60 0.63
N VAL A 104 -0.07 -0.40 0.25
CA VAL A 104 -0.22 -1.09 -1.04
C VAL A 104 -1.35 -2.10 -0.90
N ARG A 105 -2.37 -2.00 -1.75
CA ARG A 105 -3.48 -2.96 -1.80
C ARG A 105 -3.22 -3.96 -2.90
N ARG A 106 -3.13 -5.21 -2.53
CA ARG A 106 -3.04 -6.31 -3.48
C ARG A 106 -4.37 -7.04 -3.55
N SER A 107 -4.86 -7.25 -4.77
CA SER A 107 -5.94 -8.20 -5.01
C SER A 107 -5.34 -9.59 -5.12
N LEU A 108 -5.74 -10.49 -4.24
CA LEU A 108 -5.30 -11.89 -4.25
C LEU A 108 -6.17 -12.77 -5.16
N GLY A 109 -7.13 -12.18 -5.88
CA GLY A 109 -8.17 -12.93 -6.57
C GLY A 109 -9.18 -13.53 -5.61
N GLN A 110 -9.90 -14.57 -6.04
CA GLN A 110 -10.78 -15.33 -5.17
C GLN A 110 -9.91 -16.22 -4.26
N GLN A 111 -9.94 -15.95 -2.98
CA GLN A 111 -9.26 -16.72 -1.95
C GLN A 111 -10.27 -17.03 -0.83
N LEU A 112 -10.18 -18.21 -0.26
CA LEU A 112 -10.94 -18.54 0.92
C LEU A 112 -10.33 -17.80 2.11
N VAL A 113 -11.12 -16.94 2.75
CA VAL A 113 -10.71 -16.19 3.94
C VAL A 113 -11.52 -16.62 5.14
N ILE A 114 -10.87 -16.70 6.28
CA ILE A 114 -11.51 -17.04 7.55
C ILE A 114 -11.17 -16.01 8.61
N PRO A 115 -12.12 -15.64 9.50
CA PRO A 115 -11.83 -14.74 10.61
C PRO A 115 -10.73 -15.33 11.53
N LYS A 116 -9.82 -14.49 12.01
CA LYS A 116 -8.78 -14.91 12.96
C LYS A 116 -9.35 -15.55 14.21
N THR A 117 -10.51 -15.08 14.64
CA THR A 117 -11.24 -15.60 15.81
C THR A 117 -11.79 -17.03 15.62
N ALA A 118 -11.93 -17.49 14.37
CA ALA A 118 -12.38 -18.83 14.06
C ALA A 118 -11.25 -19.88 14.10
N VAL A 119 -9.99 -19.42 14.10
CA VAL A 119 -8.83 -20.31 14.11
C VAL A 119 -8.39 -20.58 15.55
N VAL A 120 -8.36 -21.84 15.94
CA VAL A 120 -7.93 -22.30 17.25
C VAL A 120 -6.69 -23.16 17.12
N LEU A 121 -5.73 -23.00 18.02
CA LEU A 121 -4.56 -23.87 18.11
C LEU A 121 -4.91 -25.10 18.95
N ARG A 122 -4.76 -26.28 18.36
CA ARG A 122 -4.94 -27.56 19.03
C ARG A 122 -3.75 -28.48 18.76
N SER A 123 -3.03 -28.87 19.79
CA SER A 123 -1.84 -29.72 19.67
C SER A 123 -0.79 -29.17 18.69
N GLY A 124 -0.61 -27.82 18.66
CA GLY A 124 0.34 -27.15 17.77
C GLY A 124 -0.12 -27.01 16.31
N LYS A 125 -1.35 -27.41 15.99
CA LYS A 125 -1.96 -27.26 14.65
C LYS A 125 -3.11 -26.27 14.68
N GLN A 126 -3.27 -25.53 13.57
CA GLN A 126 -4.40 -24.63 13.38
C GLN A 126 -5.64 -25.41 12.97
N VAL A 127 -6.74 -25.15 13.65
CA VAL A 127 -8.03 -25.87 13.48
C VAL A 127 -9.16 -24.88 13.37
N VAL A 128 -10.10 -25.15 12.49
CA VAL A 128 -11.38 -24.45 12.37
C VAL A 128 -12.52 -25.44 12.58
N PHE A 129 -13.54 -25.02 13.30
CA PHE A 129 -14.75 -25.80 13.49
C PHE A 129 -15.79 -25.38 12.47
N THR A 130 -16.36 -26.37 11.76
CA THR A 130 -17.47 -26.20 10.84
C THR A 130 -18.68 -26.99 11.33
N LEU A 131 -19.90 -26.50 11.06
CA LEU A 131 -21.12 -27.19 11.38
C LEU A 131 -21.56 -27.99 10.13
N GLN A 132 -21.59 -29.33 10.24
CA GLN A 132 -22.11 -30.22 9.19
C GLN A 132 -23.17 -31.13 9.80
N GLU A 133 -24.33 -31.15 9.20
CA GLU A 133 -25.48 -32.01 9.64
C GLU A 133 -25.82 -31.90 11.15
N GLY A 134 -25.69 -30.67 11.71
CA GLY A 134 -25.91 -30.40 13.13
C GLY A 134 -24.79 -30.86 14.07
N LYS A 135 -23.65 -31.32 13.55
CA LYS A 135 -22.48 -31.74 14.31
C LYS A 135 -21.32 -30.80 14.06
N ALA A 136 -20.57 -30.45 15.12
CA ALA A 136 -19.38 -29.71 14.99
C ALA A 136 -18.24 -30.62 14.50
N MET A 137 -17.75 -30.35 13.31
CA MET A 137 -16.58 -31.00 12.72
C MET A 137 -15.36 -30.09 12.86
N TRP A 138 -14.22 -30.65 13.12
CA TRP A 138 -12.96 -29.92 13.24
C TRP A 138 -12.08 -30.19 12.01
N ASN A 139 -11.55 -29.12 11.41
CA ASN A 139 -10.77 -29.20 10.20
C ASN A 139 -9.40 -28.55 10.46
N TYR A 140 -8.34 -29.22 10.05
CA TYR A 140 -7.01 -28.63 10.06
C TYR A 140 -6.89 -27.63 8.90
N VAL A 141 -6.36 -26.44 9.19
CA VAL A 141 -6.16 -25.41 8.18
C VAL A 141 -4.71 -24.94 8.18
N HIS A 142 -4.20 -24.61 7.01
CA HIS A 142 -2.96 -23.88 6.88
C HIS A 142 -3.28 -22.45 6.50
N THR A 143 -2.95 -21.51 7.37
CA THR A 143 -3.12 -20.10 7.09
C THR A 143 -1.90 -19.56 6.36
N GLY A 144 -2.14 -18.78 5.30
CA GLY A 144 -1.13 -18.10 4.51
C GLY A 144 -1.03 -16.62 4.88
N LEU A 145 -1.35 -15.76 3.91
CA LEU A 145 -1.39 -14.32 4.11
C LEU A 145 -2.50 -13.93 5.10
N GLU A 146 -2.28 -12.84 5.81
CA GLU A 146 -3.24 -12.33 6.79
C GLU A 146 -3.41 -10.81 6.68
N ASN A 147 -4.56 -10.33 7.10
CA ASN A 147 -4.83 -8.92 7.37
C ASN A 147 -5.11 -8.70 8.86
N ALA A 148 -5.67 -7.56 9.24
CA ALA A 148 -5.96 -7.25 10.64
C ALA A 148 -6.96 -8.24 11.29
N THR A 149 -7.91 -8.79 10.52
CA THR A 149 -9.06 -9.55 11.03
C THR A 149 -9.18 -10.98 10.49
N GLU A 150 -8.50 -11.29 9.38
CA GLU A 150 -8.71 -12.51 8.61
C GLU A 150 -7.39 -13.19 8.23
N TYR A 151 -7.45 -14.50 8.06
CA TYR A 151 -6.43 -15.32 7.41
C TYR A 151 -6.90 -15.76 6.03
N VAL A 152 -5.97 -15.82 5.08
CA VAL A 152 -6.17 -16.53 3.82
C VAL A 152 -5.84 -18.00 4.06
N VAL A 153 -6.75 -18.89 3.71
CA VAL A 153 -6.49 -20.33 3.70
C VAL A 153 -5.73 -20.67 2.41
N SER A 154 -4.52 -21.20 2.55
CA SER A 154 -3.70 -21.52 1.38
C SER A 154 -4.17 -22.81 0.75
N ASP A 155 -4.74 -22.71 -0.45
CA ASP A 155 -5.20 -23.85 -1.26
C ASP A 155 -4.05 -24.68 -1.87
N LYS A 156 -2.81 -24.26 -1.70
CA LYS A 156 -1.67 -24.86 -2.42
C LYS A 156 -0.85 -25.87 -1.64
N SER A 157 -1.10 -26.12 -0.42
CA SER A 157 -0.50 -27.26 0.25
C SER A 157 -1.38 -28.50 0.05
N GLN A 158 -1.07 -29.28 -0.97
CA GLN A 158 -1.73 -30.56 -1.31
C GLN A 158 -1.77 -31.59 -0.15
N LYS A 159 -1.38 -31.20 1.04
CA LYS A 159 -1.46 -32.00 2.27
C LYS A 159 -2.09 -31.28 3.46
N GLY A 160 -2.57 -30.04 3.31
CA GLY A 160 -3.08 -29.21 4.41
C GLY A 160 -4.60 -29.14 4.49
N ILE A 161 -5.29 -29.53 3.42
CA ILE A 161 -6.75 -29.66 3.39
C ILE A 161 -7.05 -31.11 2.96
N GLU A 162 -6.64 -32.08 3.75
CA GLU A 162 -7.13 -33.45 3.55
C GLU A 162 -8.62 -33.59 3.93
N GLU A 163 -9.20 -32.55 4.55
CA GLU A 163 -10.62 -32.48 4.88
C GLU A 163 -11.07 -31.04 4.66
N GLY A 164 -11.41 -30.72 3.41
CA GLY A 164 -11.64 -29.35 2.97
C GLY A 164 -12.78 -28.63 3.68
N LEU A 165 -12.57 -27.34 3.94
CA LEU A 165 -13.62 -26.37 4.09
C LEU A 165 -14.34 -26.26 2.74
N LEU A 166 -15.53 -26.80 2.63
CA LEU A 166 -16.46 -26.48 1.55
C LEU A 166 -17.07 -25.11 1.90
N GLU A 167 -17.12 -24.21 0.89
CA GLU A 167 -17.87 -22.97 1.04
C GLU A 167 -19.28 -23.28 1.51
N GLY A 168 -19.67 -22.72 2.65
CA GLY A 168 -21.01 -22.77 3.20
C GLY A 168 -21.65 -21.39 3.13
#